data_9b5f84fd9599d10b2b472b8654c998b7
#
_entry.id   9b5f84fd9599d10b2b472b8654c998b7
#
_cell.length_a   1.000
_cell.length_b   1.000
_cell.length_c   1.000
_cell.angle_alpha   90.00
_cell.angle_beta   90.00
_cell.angle_gamma   90.00
#
_symmetry.space_group_name_H-M   'P 1'
#
loop_
_entity.id
_entity.type
_entity.pdbx_description
1 polymer ?
#
loop_
_entity_poly.entity_id
_entity_poly.type
_entity_poly.pdbx_seq_one_letter_code
_entity_poly.pdbx_strand_id
1 'polypeptide(L)'
;MIRHAHLVGFGLAGALLMHQLQKRGVRVTVNDRVDPQSSSHVAAGMITPITGQRVKPTWRGQELQEFARRTYAELEHDLGISLWKDWSLVRVFRTDTMRT
;
A
#
# COMPACT_ATOMS: atom_id res chain seq x y z
N MET A 1 16.68 -19.71 -9.26
CA MET A 1 15.64 -19.39 -8.28
C MET A 1 16.23 -18.56 -7.14
N ILE A 2 15.59 -17.47 -6.80
CA ILE A 2 16.01 -16.61 -5.67
C ILE A 2 15.70 -17.32 -4.37
N ARG A 3 16.70 -17.50 -3.50
CA ARG A 3 16.53 -18.12 -2.19
C ARG A 3 16.62 -17.14 -1.03
N HIS A 4 17.26 -16.01 -1.26
CA HIS A 4 17.46 -14.99 -0.25
C HIS A 4 17.40 -13.61 -0.90
N ALA A 5 16.64 -12.71 -0.33
CA ALA A 5 16.55 -11.33 -0.75
C ALA A 5 16.95 -10.40 0.39
N HIS A 6 17.63 -9.33 0.04
CA HIS A 6 18.04 -8.32 1.00
C HIS A 6 17.29 -7.02 0.67
N LEU A 7 16.45 -6.57 1.57
CA LEU A 7 15.67 -5.33 1.39
C LEU A 7 16.35 -4.18 2.11
N VAL A 8 16.55 -3.09 1.39
CA VAL A 8 17.02 -1.84 1.97
C VAL A 8 15.83 -0.91 2.10
N GLY A 9 15.45 -0.62 3.34
CA GLY A 9 14.26 0.15 3.65
C GLY A 9 13.06 -0.72 4.00
N PHE A 10 12.33 -0.33 5.03
CA PHE A 10 11.16 -1.06 5.52
C PHE A 10 9.98 -0.11 5.75
N GLY A 11 9.68 0.72 4.75
CA GLY A 11 8.43 1.43 4.68
C GLY A 11 7.31 0.50 4.20
N LEU A 12 6.22 1.06 3.74
CA LEU A 12 5.07 0.27 3.28
C LEU A 12 5.45 -0.68 2.14
N ALA A 13 6.16 -0.17 1.14
CA ALA A 13 6.56 -0.99 -0.02
C ALA A 13 7.48 -2.14 0.38
N GLY A 14 8.49 -1.87 1.23
CA GLY A 14 9.40 -2.90 1.71
C GLY A 14 8.70 -3.96 2.53
N ALA A 15 7.80 -3.57 3.41
CA ALA A 15 7.05 -4.49 4.25
C ALA A 15 6.16 -5.41 3.43
N LEU A 16 5.44 -4.87 2.45
CA LEU A 16 4.57 -5.67 1.58
C LEU A 16 5.37 -6.57 0.65
N LEU A 17 6.51 -6.10 0.17
CA LEU A 17 7.41 -6.93 -0.64
C LEU A 17 7.96 -8.09 0.18
N MET A 18 8.37 -7.85 1.42
CA MET A 18 8.81 -8.91 2.33
C MET A 18 7.73 -9.98 2.48
N HIS A 19 6.49 -9.56 2.71
CA HIS A 19 5.36 -10.49 2.84
C HIS A 19 5.21 -11.37 1.60
N GLN A 20 5.26 -10.77 0.41
CA GLN A 20 5.13 -11.51 -0.85
C GLN A 20 6.30 -12.48 -1.08
N LEU A 21 7.51 -12.06 -0.75
CA LEU A 21 8.70 -12.91 -0.90
C LEU A 21 8.64 -14.09 0.08
N GLN A 22 8.27 -13.85 1.32
CA GLN A 22 8.16 -14.92 2.33
C GLN A 22 7.08 -15.93 1.96
N LYS A 23 5.97 -15.50 1.40
CA LYS A 23 4.93 -16.40 0.89
C LYS A 23 5.48 -17.36 -0.18
N ARG A 24 6.48 -16.93 -0.91
CA ARG A 24 7.11 -17.73 -1.98
C ARG A 24 8.34 -18.50 -1.51
N GLY A 25 8.55 -18.59 -0.22
CA GLY A 25 9.64 -19.36 0.37
C GLY A 25 11.01 -18.68 0.28
N VAL A 26 11.05 -17.38 0.05
CA VAL A 26 12.30 -16.62 -0.02
C VAL A 26 12.64 -16.09 1.38
N ARG A 27 13.89 -16.33 1.84
CA ARG A 27 14.37 -15.69 3.06
C ARG A 27 14.65 -14.24 2.81
N VAL A 28 14.27 -13.39 3.78
CA VAL A 28 14.40 -11.95 3.64
C VAL A 28 15.20 -11.38 4.81
N THR A 29 16.20 -10.58 4.49
CA THR A 29 16.94 -9.77 5.45
C THR A 29 16.60 -8.31 5.17
N VAL A 30 16.31 -7.54 6.22
CA VAL A 30 15.90 -6.15 6.09
C VAL A 30 16.91 -5.25 6.79
N ASN A 31 17.36 -4.21 6.10
CA ASN A 31 18.11 -3.09 6.69
C ASN A 31 17.26 -1.84 6.59
N ASP A 32 16.98 -1.22 7.73
CA ASP A 32 16.19 0.01 7.79
C ASP A 32 16.73 0.95 8.86
N ARG A 33 16.57 2.24 8.63
CA ARG A 33 17.01 3.28 9.56
C ARG A 33 16.07 3.43 10.77
N VAL A 34 14.87 2.82 10.68
CA VAL A 34 13.82 2.88 11.72
C VAL A 34 13.52 4.33 12.10
N ASP A 35 13.15 5.13 11.09
CA ASP A 35 12.84 6.54 11.28
C ASP A 35 11.34 6.72 11.51
N PRO A 36 10.89 7.17 12.71
CA PRO A 36 9.47 7.39 12.96
C PRO A 36 8.88 8.54 12.16
N GLN A 37 9.71 9.38 11.54
CA GLN A 37 9.27 10.46 10.65
C GLN A 37 9.26 10.05 9.19
N SER A 38 9.48 8.78 8.87
CA SER A 38 9.43 8.31 7.49
C SER A 38 8.04 8.50 6.89
N SER A 39 7.97 8.62 5.56
CA SER A 39 6.70 8.91 4.88
C SER A 39 5.61 7.88 5.19
N SER A 40 5.96 6.60 5.29
CA SER A 40 4.98 5.57 5.63
C SER A 40 4.45 5.68 7.05
N HIS A 41 5.27 6.14 8.00
CA HIS A 41 4.84 6.31 9.40
C HIS A 41 3.91 7.52 9.57
N VAL A 42 4.15 8.60 8.82
CA VAL A 42 3.36 9.84 8.98
C VAL A 42 2.21 9.95 7.98
N ALA A 43 2.10 9.02 7.04
CA ALA A 43 1.03 9.02 6.05
C ALA A 43 -0.33 8.73 6.68
N ALA A 44 -1.39 9.25 6.07
CA ALA A 44 -2.76 9.02 6.52
C ALA A 44 -3.24 7.58 6.25
N GLY A 45 -2.51 6.81 5.45
CA GLY A 45 -2.87 5.42 5.15
C GLY A 45 -4.10 5.28 4.26
N MET A 46 -4.32 6.24 3.37
CA MET A 46 -5.48 6.24 2.49
C MET A 46 -5.16 5.66 1.12
N ILE A 47 -6.07 4.85 0.60
CA ILE A 47 -6.06 4.40 -0.78
C ILE A 47 -7.25 5.03 -1.48
N THR A 48 -7.00 5.80 -2.54
CA THR A 48 -8.05 6.44 -3.31
C THR A 48 -8.01 6.00 -4.76
N PRO A 49 -9.15 5.65 -5.39
CA PRO A 49 -9.16 5.23 -6.79
C PRO A 49 -8.99 6.39 -7.76
N ILE A 50 -9.16 7.61 -7.30
CA ILE A 50 -9.08 8.81 -8.13
C ILE A 50 -8.06 9.75 -7.49
N THR A 51 -7.04 10.15 -8.26
CA THR A 51 -5.94 10.96 -7.74
C THR A 51 -5.68 12.19 -8.61
N GLY A 52 -4.95 13.14 -8.04
CA GLY A 52 -4.49 14.33 -8.71
C GLY A 52 -5.52 15.43 -8.79
N GLN A 53 -5.07 16.60 -9.25
CA GLN A 53 -5.91 17.78 -9.40
C GLN A 53 -6.96 17.63 -10.50
N ARG A 54 -6.67 16.79 -11.49
CA ARG A 54 -7.58 16.55 -12.61
C ARG A 54 -8.65 15.48 -12.31
N VAL A 55 -8.63 14.92 -11.11
CA VAL A 55 -9.61 13.91 -10.66
C VAL A 55 -9.68 12.74 -11.65
N LYS A 56 -8.51 12.18 -12.00
CA LYS A 56 -8.43 11.05 -12.92
C LYS A 56 -8.26 9.74 -12.16
N PRO A 57 -8.77 8.62 -12.70
CA PRO A 57 -8.52 7.31 -12.10
C PRO A 57 -7.03 7.01 -12.03
N THR A 58 -6.63 6.35 -10.95
CA THR A 58 -5.25 5.89 -10.78
C THR A 58 -4.91 4.84 -11.82
N TRP A 59 -3.68 4.90 -12.38
CA TRP A 59 -3.18 3.91 -13.33
C TRP A 59 -3.30 2.51 -12.75
N ARG A 60 -3.97 1.62 -13.48
CA ARG A 60 -4.28 0.25 -13.05
C ARG A 60 -4.90 0.18 -11.65
N GLY A 61 -5.60 1.24 -11.24
CA GLY A 61 -6.07 1.40 -9.87
C GLY A 61 -6.98 0.28 -9.41
N GLN A 62 -7.93 -0.15 -10.25
CA GLN A 62 -8.88 -1.20 -9.89
C GLN A 62 -8.15 -2.53 -9.65
N GLU A 63 -7.26 -2.91 -10.56
CA GLU A 63 -6.49 -4.15 -10.45
C GLU A 63 -5.60 -4.14 -9.22
N LEU A 64 -4.88 -3.04 -9.00
CA LEU A 64 -3.96 -2.90 -7.87
C LEU A 64 -4.72 -2.86 -6.55
N GLN A 65 -5.88 -2.20 -6.51
CA GLN A 65 -6.70 -2.13 -5.30
C GLN A 65 -7.27 -3.50 -4.92
N GLU A 66 -7.72 -4.28 -5.88
CA GLU A 66 -8.21 -5.65 -5.63
C GLU A 66 -7.10 -6.54 -5.10
N PHE A 67 -5.90 -6.45 -5.67
CA PHE A 67 -4.73 -7.17 -5.19
C PHE A 67 -4.37 -6.75 -3.76
N ALA A 68 -4.37 -5.45 -3.49
CA ALA A 68 -4.08 -4.92 -2.17
C ALA A 68 -5.11 -5.40 -1.13
N ARG A 69 -6.39 -5.38 -1.47
CA ARG A 69 -7.45 -5.85 -0.58
C ARG A 69 -7.23 -7.29 -0.16
N ARG A 70 -6.87 -8.16 -1.10
CA ARG A 70 -6.59 -9.57 -0.80
C ARG A 70 -5.34 -9.72 0.06
N THR A 71 -4.29 -8.96 -0.25
CA THR A 71 -3.04 -8.99 0.52
C THR A 71 -3.27 -8.55 1.96
N TYR A 72 -4.00 -7.46 2.17
CA TYR A 72 -4.29 -6.98 3.52
C TYR A 72 -5.21 -7.96 4.29
N ALA A 73 -6.12 -8.63 3.60
CA ALA A 73 -6.94 -9.66 4.25
C ALA A 73 -6.09 -10.84 4.75
N GLU A 74 -5.10 -11.27 3.96
CA GLU A 74 -4.15 -12.28 4.40
C GLU A 74 -3.34 -11.83 5.62
N LEU A 75 -2.86 -10.59 5.59
CA LEU A 75 -2.10 -10.03 6.71
C LEU A 75 -2.95 -9.90 7.97
N GLU A 76 -4.20 -9.47 7.84
CA GLU A 76 -5.12 -9.41 8.98
C GLU A 76 -5.31 -10.77 9.62
N HIS A 77 -5.47 -11.80 8.79
CA HIS A 77 -5.61 -13.17 9.28
C HIS A 77 -4.34 -13.63 10.01
N ASP A 78 -3.18 -13.43 9.38
CA ASP A 78 -1.91 -13.92 9.91
C ASP A 78 -1.49 -13.19 11.19
N LEU A 79 -1.77 -11.89 11.28
CA LEU A 79 -1.35 -11.06 12.40
C LEU A 79 -2.43 -10.89 13.48
N GLY A 80 -3.68 -11.26 13.18
CA GLY A 80 -4.79 -11.12 14.12
C GLY A 80 -5.15 -9.67 14.41
N ILE A 81 -4.98 -8.77 13.43
CA ILE A 81 -5.27 -7.34 13.57
C ILE A 81 -6.16 -6.86 12.43
N SER A 82 -6.77 -5.69 12.62
CA SER A 82 -7.57 -5.04 11.58
C SER A 82 -6.72 -3.98 10.87
N LEU A 83 -6.62 -4.09 9.55
CA LEU A 83 -5.79 -3.19 8.74
C LEU A 83 -6.58 -2.41 7.70
N TRP A 84 -7.60 -3.02 7.11
CA TRP A 84 -8.35 -2.45 6.00
C TRP A 84 -9.72 -1.97 6.46
N LYS A 85 -10.05 -0.72 6.12
CA LYS A 85 -11.39 -0.16 6.38
C LYS A 85 -11.89 0.53 5.13
N ASP A 86 -13.13 0.28 4.77
CA ASP A 86 -13.77 0.96 3.65
C ASP A 86 -14.46 2.23 4.15
N TRP A 87 -14.16 3.34 3.47
CA TRP A 87 -14.73 4.65 3.77
C TRP A 87 -15.30 5.27 2.52
N SER A 88 -16.34 6.05 2.68
CA SER A 88 -16.84 6.89 1.59
C SER A 88 -15.98 8.14 1.48
N LEU A 89 -15.54 8.44 0.25
CA LEU A 89 -14.74 9.62 -0.03
C LEU A 89 -15.59 10.65 -0.75
N VAL A 90 -15.66 11.84 -0.20
CA VAL A 90 -16.31 12.99 -0.84
C VAL A 90 -15.24 13.96 -1.28
N ARG A 91 -15.24 14.30 -2.56
CA ARG A 91 -14.30 15.26 -3.11
C ARG A 91 -15.04 16.46 -3.65
N VAL A 92 -14.70 17.63 -3.14
CA VAL A 92 -15.29 18.90 -3.60
C VAL A 92 -14.53 19.37 -4.85
N PHE A 93 -15.25 19.62 -5.92
CA PHE A 93 -14.66 20.18 -7.13
C PHE A 93 -14.42 21.68 -6.92
N ARG A 94 -13.18 22.10 -7.19
CA ARG A 94 -12.78 23.51 -7.09
C ARG A 94 -12.98 24.26 -8.41
N THR A 95 -13.01 23.53 -9.53
CA THR A 95 -13.18 24.08 -10.86
C THR A 95 -14.05 23.15 -11.70
N ASP A 96 -14.65 23.67 -12.77
CA ASP A 96 -15.48 22.86 -13.65
C ASP A 96 -14.69 21.77 -14.37
N THR A 97 -13.39 21.97 -14.61
CA THR A 97 -12.51 20.99 -15.24
C THR A 97 -12.35 19.74 -14.38
N MET A 98 -12.56 19.82 -13.07
CA MET A 98 -12.49 18.65 -12.18
C MET A 98 -13.70 17.75 -12.28
N ARG A 99 -14.79 18.21 -12.90
CA ARG A 99 -16.03 17.44 -13.04
C ARG A 99 -16.00 16.40 -14.13
N THR A 100 -15.06 16.46 -15.04
CA THR A 100 -15.03 15.59 -16.22
C THR A 100 -14.05 14.42 -16.10
#